data_48d70496f53a0605eac08e58fa46e83b
#
_entry.id   48d70496f53a0605eac08e58fa46e83b
#
_cell.length_a   1.000
_cell.length_b   1.000
_cell.length_c   1.000
_cell.angle_alpha   90.00
_cell.angle_beta   90.00
_cell.angle_gamma   90.00
#
_symmetry.space_group_name_H-M   'P 1'
#
loop_
_entity.id
_entity.type
_entity.pdbx_description
1 polymer ?
#
loop_
_entity_poly.entity_id
_entity_poly.type
_entity_poly.pdbx_seq_one_letter_code
_entity_poly.pdbx_strand_id
1 'polypeptide(L)'
;APAVSLLYLSSSGDEVVESSVLNNSLLLDDIRIKIDNRAGRVILNSYYATTKKGNIEGLYSYIWDIATKKEMLTNSNRFTDAVRALVTNKRNLKDAFDMFYLDKVSTQSDGSFVVISEAAESYSNRTMFSRWDYFYGGAFYNPYMFYYWNRPFGFYPWARFGWGNPFMFNRWMNPYASFGYPSVTYNANNIALLSFDIKGNLQWVKTIDKKQTDQNVDQFIGYGTLENDKGMSFVYHQKQKGIHQLIVNTLTKDGQLTKSNSIILNEKNYEWMPKSLKQVGEQEAILPYQYKNKIGFAKIQIK
;
A
#
# COMPACT_ATOMS: atom_id res chain seq x y z
N ALA A 1 -20.87 1.01 14.25
CA ALA A 1 -19.80 0.83 13.29
C ALA A 1 -20.35 1.11 11.90
N PRO A 2 -19.60 1.70 10.97
CA PRO A 2 -20.07 1.80 9.59
C PRO A 2 -20.26 0.39 9.04
N ALA A 3 -21.44 0.14 8.46
CA ALA A 3 -21.71 -1.11 7.75
C ALA A 3 -20.89 -1.11 6.45
N VAL A 4 -20.29 -2.23 6.12
CA VAL A 4 -19.60 -2.44 4.85
C VAL A 4 -20.42 -3.42 4.04
N SER A 5 -20.77 -3.04 2.81
CA SER A 5 -21.48 -3.91 1.87
C SER A 5 -20.63 -4.07 0.61
N LEU A 6 -20.66 -5.27 0.03
CA LEU A 6 -20.17 -5.56 -1.31
C LEU A 6 -21.34 -5.48 -2.27
N LEU A 7 -21.27 -4.60 -3.27
CA LEU A 7 -22.28 -4.46 -4.30
C LEU A 7 -21.75 -5.05 -5.60
N TYR A 8 -22.42 -6.09 -6.09
CA TYR A 8 -22.18 -6.67 -7.40
C TYR A 8 -23.18 -6.10 -8.41
N LEU A 9 -22.66 -5.63 -9.54
CA LEU A 9 -23.44 -5.15 -10.69
C LEU A 9 -23.09 -6.02 -11.89
N SER A 10 -24.10 -6.62 -12.54
CA SER A 10 -23.88 -7.32 -13.81
C SER A 10 -23.45 -6.34 -14.90
N SER A 11 -22.75 -6.84 -15.91
CA SER A 11 -22.32 -6.01 -17.06
C SER A 11 -23.51 -5.45 -17.88
N SER A 12 -24.65 -6.12 -17.85
CA SER A 12 -25.90 -5.65 -18.47
C SER A 12 -26.62 -4.61 -17.60
N GLY A 13 -26.27 -4.50 -16.32
CA GLY A 13 -26.99 -3.64 -15.38
C GLY A 13 -28.30 -4.20 -14.84
N ASP A 14 -28.72 -5.38 -15.31
CA ASP A 14 -30.03 -5.97 -14.97
C ASP A 14 -30.04 -6.66 -13.60
N GLU A 15 -28.86 -6.94 -13.06
CA GLU A 15 -28.73 -7.63 -11.79
C GLU A 15 -27.87 -6.86 -10.81
N VAL A 16 -28.41 -6.63 -9.63
CA VAL A 16 -27.74 -6.01 -8.49
C VAL A 16 -27.84 -6.96 -7.31
N VAL A 17 -26.68 -7.38 -6.79
CA VAL A 17 -26.60 -8.20 -5.57
C VAL A 17 -25.82 -7.44 -4.51
N GLU A 18 -26.45 -7.22 -3.37
CA GLU A 18 -25.80 -6.67 -2.19
C GLU A 18 -25.45 -7.79 -1.21
N SER A 19 -24.22 -7.85 -0.79
CA SER A 19 -23.75 -8.75 0.26
C SER A 19 -23.19 -7.93 1.41
N SER A 20 -23.77 -8.09 2.59
CA SER A 20 -23.29 -7.42 3.80
C SER A 20 -22.01 -8.10 4.27
N VAL A 21 -20.93 -7.33 4.37
CA VAL A 21 -19.69 -7.75 5.00
C VAL A 21 -19.89 -7.59 6.51
N LEU A 22 -20.55 -8.58 7.12
CA LEU A 22 -20.94 -8.52 8.52
C LEU A 22 -19.75 -8.65 9.44
N ASN A 23 -19.58 -7.62 10.23
CA ASN A 23 -18.72 -7.67 11.38
C ASN A 23 -19.27 -6.83 12.52
N ASN A 24 -20.08 -7.43 13.34
CA ASN A 24 -20.86 -6.73 14.37
C ASN A 24 -20.02 -6.16 15.53
N SER A 25 -18.73 -6.51 15.64
CA SER A 25 -17.89 -6.12 16.76
C SER A 25 -16.55 -5.49 16.37
N LEU A 26 -16.13 -5.58 15.10
CA LEU A 26 -14.86 -5.08 14.66
C LEU A 26 -15.01 -3.74 13.93
N LEU A 27 -14.04 -2.87 14.12
CA LEU A 27 -13.92 -1.63 13.38
C LEU A 27 -12.92 -1.86 12.24
N LEU A 28 -13.44 -1.98 11.03
CA LEU A 28 -12.62 -2.17 9.83
C LEU A 28 -11.96 -0.85 9.45
N ASP A 29 -10.68 -0.94 9.09
CA ASP A 29 -9.86 0.20 8.71
C ASP A 29 -8.99 -0.16 7.50
N ASP A 30 -8.92 0.73 6.53
CA ASP A 30 -8.11 0.57 5.32
C ASP A 30 -8.47 -0.67 4.50
N ILE A 31 -9.67 -0.63 3.90
CA ILE A 31 -10.21 -1.74 3.12
C ILE A 31 -9.54 -1.82 1.75
N ARG A 32 -9.12 -3.03 1.35
CA ARG A 32 -8.64 -3.35 0.00
C ARG A 32 -9.43 -4.50 -0.59
N ILE A 33 -9.74 -4.35 -1.88
CA ILE A 33 -10.47 -5.36 -2.65
C ILE A 33 -9.58 -5.84 -3.79
N LYS A 34 -9.52 -7.15 -3.97
CA LYS A 34 -8.88 -7.81 -5.10
C LYS A 34 -9.88 -8.72 -5.79
N ILE A 35 -10.05 -8.55 -7.09
CA ILE A 35 -10.78 -9.50 -7.93
C ILE A 35 -9.77 -10.52 -8.45
N ASP A 36 -10.00 -11.78 -8.11
CA ASP A 36 -9.24 -12.92 -8.60
C ASP A 36 -10.06 -13.63 -9.71
N ASN A 37 -9.85 -13.19 -10.94
CA ASN A 37 -10.57 -13.73 -12.10
C ASN A 37 -10.27 -15.20 -12.37
N ARG A 38 -9.10 -15.71 -11.95
CA ARG A 38 -8.73 -17.11 -12.14
C ARG A 38 -9.56 -18.04 -11.25
N ALA A 39 -9.76 -17.63 -10.01
CA ALA A 39 -10.55 -18.39 -9.03
C ALA A 39 -12.01 -17.94 -8.97
N GLY A 40 -12.44 -16.95 -9.78
CA GLY A 40 -13.83 -16.46 -9.80
C GLY A 40 -14.28 -15.85 -8.49
N ARG A 41 -13.41 -15.13 -7.77
CA ARG A 41 -13.71 -14.64 -6.43
C ARG A 41 -13.28 -13.20 -6.19
N VAL A 42 -13.92 -12.57 -5.23
CA VAL A 42 -13.54 -11.25 -4.70
C VAL A 42 -12.95 -11.45 -3.30
N ILE A 43 -11.78 -10.90 -3.06
CA ILE A 43 -11.11 -10.93 -1.76
C ILE A 43 -11.11 -9.50 -1.21
N LEU A 44 -11.74 -9.29 -0.06
CA LEU A 44 -11.69 -8.06 0.69
C LEU A 44 -10.83 -8.27 1.94
N ASN A 45 -9.84 -7.42 2.11
CA ASN A 45 -9.00 -7.39 3.30
C ASN A 45 -9.08 -6.04 3.98
N SER A 46 -9.06 -6.03 5.30
CA SER A 46 -9.03 -4.83 6.11
C SER A 46 -8.26 -5.07 7.40
N TYR A 47 -7.46 -4.11 7.83
CA TYR A 47 -7.05 -4.10 9.22
C TYR A 47 -8.27 -3.87 10.11
N TYR A 48 -8.22 -4.35 11.36
CA TYR A 48 -9.30 -4.12 12.30
C TYR A 48 -8.82 -3.75 13.69
N ALA A 49 -9.64 -3.00 14.39
CA ALA A 49 -9.55 -2.72 15.82
C ALA A 49 -10.87 -3.12 16.50
N THR A 50 -10.82 -3.39 17.80
CA THR A 50 -12.03 -3.71 18.59
C THR A 50 -12.64 -2.48 19.26
N THR A 51 -11.88 -1.42 19.39
CA THR A 51 -12.33 -0.16 19.99
C THR A 51 -12.02 1.02 19.11
N LYS A 52 -12.86 2.04 19.15
CA LYS A 52 -12.65 3.30 18.44
C LYS A 52 -11.34 3.96 18.91
N LYS A 53 -10.47 4.30 17.95
CA LYS A 53 -9.10 4.79 18.21
C LYS A 53 -8.19 3.77 18.90
N GLY A 54 -8.57 2.49 18.91
CA GLY A 54 -7.72 1.42 19.39
C GLY A 54 -6.60 1.08 18.42
N ASN A 55 -5.64 0.29 18.91
CA ASN A 55 -4.56 -0.21 18.07
C ASN A 55 -5.08 -1.25 17.09
N ILE A 56 -4.37 -1.45 15.98
CA ILE A 56 -4.66 -2.52 15.04
C ILE A 56 -4.42 -3.87 15.71
N GLU A 57 -5.49 -4.68 15.79
CA GLU A 57 -5.44 -6.00 16.43
C GLU A 57 -5.16 -7.13 15.45
N GLY A 58 -5.52 -6.98 14.19
CA GLY A 58 -5.33 -8.03 13.20
C GLY A 58 -5.78 -7.65 11.80
N LEU A 59 -5.91 -8.68 10.96
CA LEU A 59 -6.42 -8.57 9.60
C LEU A 59 -7.73 -9.36 9.47
N TYR A 60 -8.74 -8.70 8.93
CA TYR A 60 -10.02 -9.27 8.54
C TYR A 60 -9.97 -9.59 7.06
N SER A 61 -10.45 -10.78 6.69
CA SER A 61 -10.57 -11.23 5.30
C SER A 61 -11.98 -11.70 5.03
N TYR A 62 -12.57 -11.21 3.95
CA TYR A 62 -13.86 -11.63 3.44
C TYR A 62 -13.67 -12.08 2.00
N ILE A 63 -14.11 -13.31 1.69
CA ILE A 63 -14.01 -13.89 0.35
C ILE A 63 -15.41 -14.20 -0.16
N TRP A 64 -15.70 -13.69 -1.35
CA TRP A 64 -16.99 -13.80 -2.01
C TRP A 64 -16.85 -14.47 -3.38
N ASP A 65 -17.69 -15.42 -3.66
CA ASP A 65 -17.72 -16.16 -4.92
C ASP A 65 -18.57 -15.43 -5.96
N ILE A 66 -17.97 -15.17 -7.14
CA ILE A 66 -18.63 -14.40 -8.21
C ILE A 66 -19.74 -15.23 -8.88
N ALA A 67 -19.56 -16.55 -9.02
CA ALA A 67 -20.51 -17.40 -9.73
C ALA A 67 -21.77 -17.66 -8.91
N THR A 68 -21.59 -18.00 -7.62
CA THR A 68 -22.70 -18.28 -6.72
C THR A 68 -23.28 -17.03 -6.07
N LYS A 69 -22.55 -15.89 -6.13
CA LYS A 69 -22.91 -14.61 -5.52
C LYS A 69 -23.12 -14.73 -4.00
N LYS A 70 -22.28 -15.53 -3.36
CA LYS A 70 -22.36 -15.80 -1.92
C LYS A 70 -21.00 -15.64 -1.25
N GLU A 71 -21.06 -15.38 0.05
CA GLU A 71 -19.89 -15.48 0.91
C GLU A 71 -19.32 -16.91 0.87
N MET A 72 -18.01 -17.00 0.62
CA MET A 72 -17.26 -18.24 0.74
C MET A 72 -16.62 -18.36 2.11
N LEU A 73 -16.11 -17.25 2.62
CA LEU A 73 -15.30 -17.24 3.83
C LEU A 73 -15.28 -15.86 4.46
N THR A 74 -15.39 -15.87 5.78
CA THR A 74 -15.06 -14.73 6.64
C THR A 74 -14.08 -15.18 7.72
N ASN A 75 -12.95 -14.49 7.85
CA ASN A 75 -11.94 -14.80 8.85
C ASN A 75 -11.33 -13.53 9.44
N SER A 76 -11.03 -13.56 10.74
CA SER A 76 -10.32 -12.48 11.43
C SER A 76 -9.07 -13.05 12.11
N ASN A 77 -7.91 -12.72 11.58
CA ASN A 77 -6.62 -13.16 12.11
C ASN A 77 -6.09 -12.12 13.09
N ARG A 78 -6.10 -12.45 14.37
CA ARG A 78 -5.50 -11.62 15.40
C ARG A 78 -3.98 -11.74 15.36
N PHE A 79 -3.27 -10.62 15.38
CA PHE A 79 -1.82 -10.60 15.40
C PHE A 79 -1.31 -10.90 16.80
N THR A 80 -0.58 -12.02 16.92
CA THR A 80 0.14 -12.39 18.13
C THR A 80 1.36 -11.48 18.37
N ASP A 81 1.90 -11.47 19.55
CA ASP A 81 3.12 -10.71 19.85
C ASP A 81 4.31 -11.18 18.99
N ALA A 82 4.37 -12.47 18.66
CA ALA A 82 5.37 -13.00 17.73
C ALA A 82 5.25 -12.38 16.34
N VAL A 83 4.03 -12.27 15.78
CA VAL A 83 3.75 -11.60 14.50
C VAL A 83 4.10 -10.11 14.59
N ARG A 84 3.73 -9.44 15.66
CA ARG A 84 4.01 -8.03 15.88
C ARG A 84 5.52 -7.73 15.95
N ALA A 85 6.29 -8.61 16.59
CA ALA A 85 7.74 -8.49 16.70
C ALA A 85 8.46 -8.61 15.34
N LEU A 86 7.85 -9.26 14.32
CA LEU A 86 8.43 -9.36 12.98
C LEU A 86 8.39 -8.05 12.19
N VAL A 87 7.49 -7.13 12.52
CA VAL A 87 7.29 -5.89 11.75
C VAL A 87 7.85 -4.65 12.46
N THR A 88 8.20 -4.75 13.72
CA THR A 88 8.72 -3.63 14.50
C THR A 88 9.88 -4.04 15.41
N ASN A 89 10.84 -3.13 15.57
CA ASN A 89 11.91 -3.26 16.55
C ASN A 89 11.59 -2.51 17.88
N LYS A 90 10.38 -1.97 18.01
CA LYS A 90 9.96 -1.24 19.21
C LYS A 90 9.67 -2.21 20.35
N ARG A 91 9.89 -1.75 21.60
CA ARG A 91 9.54 -2.53 22.81
C ARG A 91 8.02 -2.70 22.97
N ASN A 92 7.25 -1.67 22.61
CA ASN A 92 5.80 -1.74 22.61
C ASN A 92 5.31 -2.44 21.34
N LEU A 93 4.79 -3.64 21.48
CA LEU A 93 4.28 -4.43 20.36
C LEU A 93 2.82 -4.12 20.05
N LYS A 94 2.09 -3.44 20.94
CA LYS A 94 0.66 -3.17 20.73
C LYS A 94 0.38 -2.28 19.53
N ASP A 95 1.27 -1.30 19.27
CA ASP A 95 1.17 -0.34 18.19
C ASP A 95 1.96 -0.73 16.92
N ALA A 96 2.42 -1.99 16.84
CA ALA A 96 3.30 -2.46 15.78
C ALA A 96 2.71 -2.25 14.37
N PHE A 97 1.41 -2.39 14.21
CA PHE A 97 0.72 -2.24 12.93
C PHE A 97 0.00 -0.91 12.73
N ASP A 98 0.00 -0.02 13.71
CA ASP A 98 -0.77 1.23 13.65
C ASP A 98 -0.33 2.19 12.54
N MET A 99 0.92 2.08 12.08
CA MET A 99 1.44 2.86 10.96
C MET A 99 1.40 2.13 9.63
N PHE A 100 0.94 0.86 9.60
CA PHE A 100 0.84 0.09 8.35
C PHE A 100 -0.49 0.34 7.65
N TYR A 101 -0.42 0.57 6.35
CA TYR A 101 -1.56 0.75 5.45
C TYR A 101 -1.53 -0.32 4.38
N LEU A 102 -2.69 -0.91 4.10
CA LEU A 102 -2.82 -1.92 3.06
C LEU A 102 -2.57 -1.29 1.70
N ASP A 103 -1.70 -1.90 0.91
CA ASP A 103 -1.37 -1.41 -0.42
C ASP A 103 -1.95 -2.30 -1.51
N LYS A 104 -1.65 -3.58 -1.46
CA LYS A 104 -1.96 -4.52 -2.51
C LYS A 104 -2.28 -5.91 -1.95
N VAL A 105 -3.13 -6.64 -2.66
CA VAL A 105 -3.35 -8.07 -2.47
C VAL A 105 -2.91 -8.79 -3.73
N SER A 106 -2.01 -9.76 -3.61
CA SER A 106 -1.55 -10.63 -4.70
C SER A 106 -2.05 -12.03 -4.49
N THR A 107 -2.70 -12.62 -5.50
CA THR A 107 -3.28 -13.96 -5.45
C THR A 107 -2.35 -14.97 -6.12
N GLN A 108 -2.24 -16.15 -5.55
CA GLN A 108 -1.43 -17.27 -6.04
C GLN A 108 -2.30 -18.28 -6.81
N SER A 109 -1.65 -19.18 -7.56
CA SER A 109 -2.36 -20.20 -8.35
C SER A 109 -3.04 -21.28 -7.50
N ASP A 110 -2.55 -21.51 -6.29
CA ASP A 110 -3.12 -22.47 -5.33
C ASP A 110 -4.29 -21.90 -4.52
N GLY A 111 -4.65 -20.64 -4.79
CA GLY A 111 -5.72 -19.94 -4.07
C GLY A 111 -5.27 -19.24 -2.80
N SER A 112 -4.02 -19.35 -2.40
CA SER A 112 -3.44 -18.52 -1.34
C SER A 112 -3.28 -17.06 -1.81
N PHE A 113 -3.06 -16.14 -0.89
CA PHE A 113 -2.85 -14.74 -1.23
C PHE A 113 -1.89 -14.06 -0.26
N VAL A 114 -1.21 -13.05 -0.76
CA VAL A 114 -0.30 -12.22 0.03
C VAL A 114 -0.86 -10.81 0.11
N VAL A 115 -1.02 -10.33 1.32
CA VAL A 115 -1.39 -8.94 1.62
C VAL A 115 -0.12 -8.15 1.86
N ILE A 116 0.01 -7.05 1.15
CA ILE A 116 1.18 -6.17 1.17
C ILE A 116 0.76 -4.87 1.81
N SER A 117 1.51 -4.43 2.80
CA SER A 117 1.29 -3.16 3.47
C SER A 117 2.59 -2.43 3.73
N GLU A 118 2.54 -1.11 3.77
CA GLU A 118 3.68 -0.23 3.99
C GLU A 118 3.44 0.61 5.24
N ALA A 119 4.45 0.69 6.10
CA ALA A 119 4.43 1.61 7.23
C ALA A 119 4.68 3.03 6.72
N ALA A 120 3.71 3.91 6.94
CA ALA A 120 3.75 5.29 6.50
C ALA A 120 3.28 6.23 7.60
N GLU A 121 3.92 7.37 7.70
CA GLU A 121 3.52 8.45 8.62
C GLU A 121 3.81 9.81 8.01
N SER A 122 3.08 10.80 8.45
CA SER A 122 3.39 12.19 8.15
C SER A 122 3.23 13.04 9.39
N TYR A 123 4.09 14.02 9.54
CA TYR A 123 4.02 14.98 10.65
C TYR A 123 4.44 16.37 10.19
N SER A 124 3.87 17.37 10.82
CA SER A 124 4.28 18.76 10.66
C SER A 124 4.76 19.30 12.01
N ASN A 125 5.45 20.43 12.00
CA ASN A 125 5.93 21.07 13.23
C ASN A 125 4.80 21.47 14.21
N ARG A 126 3.54 21.35 13.80
CA ARG A 126 2.37 21.75 14.61
C ARG A 126 1.44 20.61 14.98
N THR A 127 1.40 19.52 14.23
CA THR A 127 0.45 18.42 14.43
C THR A 127 1.01 17.09 13.99
N MET A 128 0.88 16.07 14.85
CA MET A 128 0.96 14.67 14.43
C MET A 128 -0.43 14.23 13.99
N PHE A 129 -0.52 13.67 12.80
CA PHE A 129 -1.76 13.09 12.29
C PHE A 129 -1.83 11.63 12.70
N SER A 130 -2.93 11.25 13.34
CA SER A 130 -3.19 9.86 13.67
C SER A 130 -3.95 9.17 12.53
N ARG A 131 -3.84 7.84 12.47
CA ARG A 131 -4.62 7.00 11.56
C ARG A 131 -6.12 7.30 11.59
N TRP A 132 -6.65 7.60 12.78
CA TRP A 132 -8.06 7.86 13.02
C TRP A 132 -8.53 9.26 12.62
N ASP A 133 -7.64 10.21 12.46
CA ASP A 133 -7.98 11.54 11.97
C ASP A 133 -8.44 11.49 10.50
N TYR A 134 -8.03 10.45 9.77
CA TYR A 134 -8.50 10.18 8.42
C TYR A 134 -9.99 9.84 8.36
N PHE A 135 -10.49 9.06 9.30
CA PHE A 135 -11.89 8.60 9.29
C PHE A 135 -12.87 9.58 9.94
N TYR A 136 -12.40 10.39 10.88
CA TYR A 136 -13.24 11.21 11.74
C TYR A 136 -12.94 12.71 11.68
N GLY A 137 -11.82 13.11 11.10
CA GLY A 137 -11.46 14.51 10.88
C GLY A 137 -11.76 14.91 9.43
N GLY A 138 -12.34 16.07 9.22
CA GLY A 138 -12.75 16.55 7.90
C GLY A 138 -11.68 16.34 6.82
N ALA A 139 -12.04 15.57 5.82
CA ALA A 139 -11.20 15.00 4.77
C ALA A 139 -10.32 15.99 3.98
N PHE A 140 -10.55 17.28 4.12
CA PHE A 140 -9.91 18.33 3.32
C PHE A 140 -8.54 18.80 3.84
N TYR A 141 -8.14 18.41 5.05
CA TYR A 141 -6.90 18.89 5.68
C TYR A 141 -5.93 17.77 6.08
N ASN A 142 -6.18 16.52 5.67
CA ASN A 142 -5.36 15.41 6.06
C ASN A 142 -4.30 15.12 4.98
N PRO A 143 -2.98 15.31 5.27
CA PRO A 143 -1.91 14.99 4.32
C PRO A 143 -1.89 13.51 3.91
N TYR A 144 -2.46 12.60 4.70
CA TYR A 144 -2.67 11.19 4.32
C TYR A 144 -3.61 11.02 3.14
N MET A 145 -4.56 11.94 2.91
CA MET A 145 -5.38 11.94 1.69
C MET A 145 -4.49 12.03 0.44
N PHE A 146 -3.44 12.84 0.47
CA PHE A 146 -2.50 12.93 -0.64
C PHE A 146 -1.70 11.64 -0.82
N TYR A 147 -1.32 10.98 0.26
CA TYR A 147 -0.62 9.69 0.21
C TYR A 147 -1.49 8.60 -0.45
N TYR A 148 -2.77 8.54 -0.11
CA TYR A 148 -3.73 7.58 -0.69
C TYR A 148 -4.18 7.96 -2.10
N TRP A 149 -4.38 9.24 -2.38
CA TRP A 149 -4.85 9.71 -3.69
C TRP A 149 -3.78 9.58 -4.78
N ASN A 150 -2.52 9.65 -4.42
CA ASN A 150 -1.40 9.48 -5.36
C ASN A 150 -1.02 8.01 -5.57
N ARG A 151 -1.64 7.06 -4.87
CA ARG A 151 -1.41 5.64 -5.16
C ARG A 151 -2.03 5.24 -6.50
N PRO A 152 -1.33 4.40 -7.32
CA PRO A 152 -1.82 4.00 -8.66
C PRO A 152 -3.17 3.28 -8.66
N PHE A 153 -3.66 2.88 -7.49
CA PHE A 153 -4.90 2.15 -7.27
C PHE A 153 -5.93 2.92 -6.41
N GLY A 154 -5.72 4.23 -6.18
CA GLY A 154 -6.74 5.08 -5.55
C GLY A 154 -8.05 5.01 -6.32
N PHE A 155 -9.16 4.92 -5.61
CA PHE A 155 -10.53 4.58 -6.03
C PHE A 155 -11.17 5.49 -7.09
N TYR A 156 -10.46 6.45 -7.69
CA TYR A 156 -11.02 7.34 -8.71
C TYR A 156 -10.26 7.26 -10.04
N PRO A 157 -10.78 6.48 -11.03
CA PRO A 157 -10.20 6.41 -12.38
C PRO A 157 -10.13 7.76 -13.11
N TRP A 158 -10.97 8.73 -12.74
CA TRP A 158 -11.01 10.03 -13.39
C TRP A 158 -9.92 11.02 -12.95
N ALA A 159 -9.30 10.84 -11.79
CA ALA A 159 -8.08 11.55 -11.44
C ALA A 159 -6.89 11.17 -12.35
N ARG A 160 -7.06 10.12 -13.15
CA ARG A 160 -6.08 9.60 -14.11
C ARG A 160 -6.14 10.31 -15.47
N PHE A 161 -7.25 10.94 -15.79
CA PHE A 161 -7.46 11.60 -17.07
C PHE A 161 -7.49 13.13 -16.91
N GLY A 162 -6.31 13.71 -16.89
CA GLY A 162 -6.09 14.90 -17.66
C GLY A 162 -6.33 16.27 -17.06
N TRP A 163 -6.63 16.48 -15.79
CA TRP A 163 -6.60 17.84 -15.23
C TRP A 163 -5.89 17.95 -13.87
N GLY A 164 -5.40 16.88 -13.37
CA GLY A 164 -4.55 16.81 -12.20
C GLY A 164 -3.24 16.10 -12.54
N ASN A 165 -2.35 16.76 -13.25
CA ASN A 165 -0.96 16.32 -13.27
C ASN A 165 -0.47 16.37 -11.80
N PRO A 166 -0.18 15.24 -11.14
CA PRO A 166 0.27 15.23 -9.75
C PRO A 166 1.49 16.12 -9.54
N PHE A 167 2.29 16.31 -10.61
CA PHE A 167 3.47 17.16 -10.64
C PHE A 167 3.14 18.66 -10.64
N MET A 168 2.03 19.05 -11.27
CA MET A 168 1.58 20.45 -11.26
C MET A 168 0.78 20.78 -10.01
N PHE A 169 -0.03 19.86 -9.51
CA PHE A 169 -0.91 20.10 -8.38
C PHE A 169 -0.12 20.34 -7.09
N ASN A 170 0.95 19.56 -6.85
CA ASN A 170 1.80 19.76 -5.68
C ASN A 170 2.62 21.07 -5.73
N ARG A 171 2.89 21.62 -6.91
CA ARG A 171 3.69 22.84 -7.04
C ARG A 171 2.84 24.12 -7.07
N TRP A 172 1.62 24.03 -7.61
CA TRP A 172 0.72 25.18 -7.74
C TRP A 172 -0.28 25.30 -6.59
N MET A 173 -0.64 24.20 -5.97
CA MET A 173 -1.56 24.18 -4.84
C MET A 173 -0.92 23.62 -3.56
N ASN A 174 0.40 23.74 -3.41
CA ASN A 174 0.96 23.68 -2.08
C ASN A 174 0.82 25.08 -1.46
N PRO A 175 -0.34 25.44 -0.86
CA PRO A 175 -0.53 26.72 -0.22
C PRO A 175 0.46 26.90 0.94
N TYR A 176 1.09 25.81 1.38
CA TYR A 176 2.05 25.77 2.47
C TYR A 176 3.44 26.31 2.09
N ALA A 177 3.82 26.27 0.81
CA ALA A 177 5.10 26.78 0.37
C ALA A 177 5.16 28.31 0.26
N SER A 178 4.01 28.99 0.12
CA SER A 178 3.94 30.42 -0.18
C SER A 178 3.62 31.32 1.01
N PHE A 179 3.16 30.76 2.15
CA PHE A 179 2.64 31.55 3.29
C PHE A 179 3.31 31.20 4.63
N GLY A 180 4.52 30.66 4.65
CA GLY A 180 5.20 30.31 5.90
C GLY A 180 4.49 29.17 6.68
N TYR A 181 3.77 28.30 5.99
CA TYR A 181 3.17 27.14 6.58
C TYR A 181 4.24 26.11 7.01
N PRO A 182 3.99 25.36 8.07
CA PRO A 182 4.98 24.39 8.55
C PRO A 182 5.24 23.33 7.48
N SER A 183 6.51 22.99 7.29
CA SER A 183 6.90 21.87 6.42
C SER A 183 6.28 20.56 6.93
N VAL A 184 5.82 19.74 6.01
CA VAL A 184 5.34 18.39 6.29
C VAL A 184 6.45 17.40 5.95
N THR A 185 6.76 16.52 6.89
CA THR A 185 7.68 15.40 6.68
C THR A 185 6.87 14.15 6.44
N TYR A 186 7.22 13.42 5.38
CA TYR A 186 6.62 12.14 5.00
C TYR A 186 7.65 11.04 5.22
N ASN A 187 7.25 9.96 5.87
CA ASN A 187 8.05 8.76 6.03
C ASN A 187 7.36 7.57 5.36
N ALA A 188 8.12 6.79 4.60
CA ALA A 188 7.71 5.49 4.08
C ALA A 188 8.74 4.46 4.54
N ASN A 189 8.32 3.63 5.49
CA ASN A 189 9.19 2.71 6.20
C ASN A 189 8.95 1.26 5.74
N ASN A 190 9.09 0.31 6.63
CA ASN A 190 9.05 -1.13 6.35
C ASN A 190 7.82 -1.55 5.54
N ILE A 191 8.01 -2.56 4.69
CA ILE A 191 6.91 -3.23 3.98
C ILE A 191 6.67 -4.56 4.69
N ALA A 192 5.45 -4.80 5.13
CA ALA A 192 5.02 -6.08 5.69
C ALA A 192 4.30 -6.90 4.61
N LEU A 193 4.69 -8.17 4.52
CA LEU A 193 4.15 -9.18 3.63
C LEU A 193 3.48 -10.25 4.50
N LEU A 194 2.15 -10.36 4.39
CA LEU A 194 1.36 -11.30 5.18
C LEU A 194 0.77 -12.33 4.22
N SER A 195 1.14 -13.59 4.34
CA SER A 195 0.61 -14.68 3.51
C SER A 195 -0.51 -15.40 4.20
N PHE A 196 -1.55 -15.69 3.43
CA PHE A 196 -2.73 -16.40 3.87
C PHE A 196 -3.01 -17.59 2.96
N ASP A 197 -3.46 -18.69 3.55
CA ASP A 197 -3.95 -19.85 2.80
C ASP A 197 -5.34 -19.56 2.15
N ILE A 198 -5.84 -20.51 1.40
CA ILE A 198 -7.15 -20.41 0.75
C ILE A 198 -8.31 -20.24 1.76
N LYS A 199 -8.11 -20.66 3.01
CA LYS A 199 -9.06 -20.50 4.12
C LYS A 199 -8.87 -19.18 4.89
N GLY A 200 -8.02 -18.29 4.38
CA GLY A 200 -7.74 -17.01 5.02
C GLY A 200 -6.98 -17.10 6.35
N ASN A 201 -6.29 -18.20 6.64
CA ASN A 201 -5.45 -18.33 7.82
C ASN A 201 -4.06 -17.78 7.53
N LEU A 202 -3.51 -17.01 8.46
CA LEU A 202 -2.17 -16.46 8.36
C LEU A 202 -1.12 -17.59 8.38
N GLN A 203 -0.29 -17.66 7.35
CA GLN A 203 0.74 -18.68 7.19
C GLN A 203 2.11 -18.17 7.63
N TRP A 204 2.50 -17.00 7.14
CA TRP A 204 3.77 -16.38 7.51
C TRP A 204 3.70 -14.85 7.35
N VAL A 205 4.62 -14.18 8.04
CA VAL A 205 4.85 -12.75 7.91
C VAL A 205 6.34 -12.52 7.61
N LYS A 206 6.61 -11.66 6.64
CA LYS A 206 7.97 -11.20 6.30
C LYS A 206 7.99 -9.70 6.20
N THR A 207 9.16 -9.12 6.42
CA THR A 207 9.34 -7.68 6.40
C THR A 207 10.49 -7.31 5.47
N ILE A 208 10.28 -6.32 4.63
CA ILE A 208 11.33 -5.65 3.89
C ILE A 208 11.69 -4.39 4.68
N ASP A 209 12.91 -4.38 5.22
CA ASP A 209 13.41 -3.22 5.94
C ASP A 209 13.70 -2.10 4.97
N LYS A 210 12.99 -1.01 5.14
CA LYS A 210 13.07 0.19 4.33
C LYS A 210 12.92 1.40 5.23
N LYS A 211 13.68 2.46 4.98
CA LYS A 211 13.53 3.74 5.67
C LYS A 211 13.73 4.87 4.68
N GLN A 212 12.67 5.60 4.41
CA GLN A 212 12.66 6.74 3.50
C GLN A 212 11.98 7.91 4.16
N THR A 213 12.50 9.11 3.92
CA THR A 213 11.94 10.36 4.43
C THR A 213 12.04 11.40 3.34
N ASP A 214 10.97 12.18 3.17
CA ASP A 214 10.96 13.33 2.29
C ASP A 214 10.21 14.50 2.93
N GLN A 215 10.48 15.72 2.46
CA GLN A 215 9.86 16.93 2.99
C GLN A 215 8.98 17.58 1.91
N ASN A 216 7.77 17.94 2.32
CA ASN A 216 6.76 18.63 1.49
C ASN A 216 6.25 17.85 0.28
N VAL A 217 6.88 16.74 -0.08
CA VAL A 217 6.46 15.85 -1.17
C VAL A 217 6.66 14.40 -0.76
N ASP A 218 5.87 13.49 -1.31
CA ASP A 218 5.96 12.06 -1.03
C ASP A 218 6.21 11.20 -2.29
N GLN A 219 6.43 11.86 -3.43
CA GLN A 219 6.57 11.21 -4.74
C GLN A 219 7.87 10.40 -4.90
N PHE A 220 8.91 10.73 -4.12
CA PHE A 220 10.22 10.09 -4.20
C PHE A 220 10.41 8.94 -3.20
N ILE A 221 9.43 8.74 -2.31
CA ILE A 221 9.40 7.65 -1.33
C ILE A 221 8.34 6.61 -1.68
N GLY A 222 8.34 5.47 -0.95
CA GLY A 222 7.49 4.32 -1.24
C GLY A 222 8.21 3.33 -2.16
N TYR A 223 7.45 2.46 -2.83
CA TYR A 223 7.99 1.40 -3.68
C TYR A 223 7.08 1.15 -4.88
N GLY A 224 7.65 0.53 -5.92
CA GLY A 224 6.92 -0.05 -7.04
C GLY A 224 7.04 -1.57 -7.05
N THR A 225 6.12 -2.26 -7.73
CA THR A 225 6.13 -3.71 -7.84
C THR A 225 6.15 -4.17 -9.29
N LEU A 226 6.91 -5.26 -9.55
CA LEU A 226 6.81 -6.07 -10.75
C LEU A 226 6.42 -7.49 -10.36
N GLU A 227 5.43 -8.04 -11.06
CA GLU A 227 5.00 -9.44 -10.92
C GLU A 227 5.39 -10.23 -12.16
N ASN A 228 5.96 -11.40 -11.95
CA ASN A 228 6.30 -12.35 -13.01
C ASN A 228 6.10 -13.80 -12.54
N ASP A 229 6.44 -14.75 -13.40
CA ASP A 229 6.31 -16.17 -13.08
C ASP A 229 7.19 -16.64 -11.90
N LYS A 230 8.26 -15.92 -11.57
CA LYS A 230 9.15 -16.26 -10.44
C LYS A 230 8.64 -15.71 -9.10
N GLY A 231 7.79 -14.65 -9.14
CA GLY A 231 7.27 -14.00 -7.93
C GLY A 231 7.03 -12.51 -8.11
N MET A 232 7.20 -11.76 -7.04
CA MET A 232 6.98 -10.32 -7.00
C MET A 232 8.25 -9.59 -6.55
N SER A 233 8.69 -8.64 -7.34
CA SER A 233 9.83 -7.77 -7.02
C SER A 233 9.36 -6.41 -6.52
N PHE A 234 9.97 -5.94 -5.44
CA PHE A 234 9.76 -4.64 -4.80
C PHE A 234 10.93 -3.75 -5.12
N VAL A 235 10.68 -2.65 -5.80
CA VAL A 235 11.71 -1.69 -6.21
C VAL A 235 11.52 -0.39 -5.45
N TYR A 236 12.53 0.06 -4.75
CA TYR A 236 12.49 1.34 -4.05
C TYR A 236 13.83 2.06 -4.08
N HIS A 237 13.76 3.37 -3.97
CA HIS A 237 14.92 4.24 -3.90
C HIS A 237 15.34 4.42 -2.44
N GLN A 238 16.62 4.26 -2.15
CA GLN A 238 17.19 4.54 -0.84
C GLN A 238 18.36 5.50 -0.96
N LYS A 239 18.34 6.51 -0.10
CA LYS A 239 19.43 7.47 0.03
C LYS A 239 20.16 7.19 1.34
N GLN A 240 21.42 6.81 1.26
CA GLN A 240 22.25 6.54 2.42
C GLN A 240 23.61 7.24 2.27
N LYS A 241 23.97 8.10 3.23
CA LYS A 241 25.24 8.85 3.23
C LYS A 241 25.53 9.57 1.90
N GLY A 242 24.50 10.14 1.27
CA GLY A 242 24.62 10.83 -0.01
C GLY A 242 24.72 9.93 -1.25
N ILE A 243 24.67 8.61 -1.08
CA ILE A 243 24.62 7.64 -2.17
C ILE A 243 23.17 7.31 -2.46
N HIS A 244 22.77 7.41 -3.73
CA HIS A 244 21.45 7.05 -4.22
C HIS A 244 21.48 5.64 -4.79
N GLN A 245 20.58 4.77 -4.33
CA GLN A 245 20.52 3.37 -4.72
C GLN A 245 19.09 2.97 -5.05
N LEU A 246 18.91 2.21 -6.11
CA LEU A 246 17.70 1.41 -6.32
C LEU A 246 17.93 0.03 -5.70
N ILE A 247 17.05 -0.34 -4.81
CA ILE A 247 17.06 -1.63 -4.14
C ILE A 247 15.91 -2.46 -4.70
N VAL A 248 16.20 -3.72 -4.97
CA VAL A 248 15.21 -4.70 -5.41
C VAL A 248 15.19 -5.84 -4.41
N ASN A 249 14.03 -6.11 -3.83
CA ASN A 249 13.77 -7.33 -3.07
C ASN A 249 12.75 -8.17 -3.84
N THR A 250 12.97 -9.45 -3.94
CA THR A 250 12.06 -10.36 -4.64
C THR A 250 11.48 -11.37 -3.67
N LEU A 251 10.16 -11.41 -3.61
CA LEU A 251 9.40 -12.46 -2.96
C LEU A 251 9.09 -13.52 -4.02
N THR A 252 9.65 -14.72 -3.85
CA THR A 252 9.39 -15.84 -4.75
C THR A 252 8.03 -16.47 -4.45
N LYS A 253 7.49 -17.30 -5.35
CA LYS A 253 6.21 -17.99 -5.17
C LYS A 253 6.19 -18.94 -3.97
N ASP A 254 7.32 -19.54 -3.62
CA ASP A 254 7.49 -20.37 -2.42
C ASP A 254 7.68 -19.56 -1.14
N GLY A 255 7.50 -18.24 -1.24
CA GLY A 255 7.54 -17.33 -0.09
C GLY A 255 8.94 -16.94 0.36
N GLN A 256 10.02 -17.26 -0.36
CA GLN A 256 11.35 -16.80 0.02
C GLN A 256 11.54 -15.33 -0.36
N LEU A 257 12.11 -14.56 0.57
CA LEU A 257 12.45 -13.16 0.34
C LEU A 257 13.95 -13.04 0.10
N THR A 258 14.31 -12.61 -1.10
CA THR A 258 15.70 -12.40 -1.51
C THR A 258 15.95 -10.94 -1.77
N LYS A 259 17.11 -10.43 -1.36
CA LYS A 259 17.56 -9.08 -1.67
C LYS A 259 18.57 -9.16 -2.80
N SER A 260 18.28 -8.48 -3.91
CA SER A 260 19.26 -8.37 -4.99
C SER A 260 20.34 -7.35 -4.65
N ASN A 261 21.43 -7.37 -5.42
CA ASN A 261 22.44 -6.31 -5.32
C ASN A 261 21.81 -4.95 -5.62
N SER A 262 22.13 -3.96 -4.79
CA SER A 262 21.67 -2.60 -5.03
C SER A 262 22.33 -2.03 -6.28
N ILE A 263 21.55 -1.38 -7.12
CA ILE A 263 22.07 -0.62 -8.26
C ILE A 263 22.48 0.75 -7.72
N ILE A 264 23.81 0.98 -7.68
CA ILE A 264 24.35 2.28 -7.29
C ILE A 264 24.14 3.24 -8.46
N LEU A 265 23.48 4.33 -8.20
CA LEU A 265 23.25 5.37 -9.17
C LEU A 265 24.38 6.40 -9.05
N ASN A 266 25.30 6.40 -10.02
CA ASN A 266 26.47 7.27 -10.00
C ASN A 266 26.15 8.76 -10.11
N GLU A 267 24.92 9.09 -10.44
CA GLU A 267 24.49 10.48 -10.64
C GLU A 267 23.69 11.01 -9.45
N LYS A 268 24.27 11.93 -8.72
CA LYS A 268 23.78 12.46 -7.43
C LYS A 268 22.48 13.26 -7.48
N ASN A 269 21.95 13.57 -8.67
CA ASN A 269 20.83 14.52 -8.80
C ASN A 269 19.57 13.89 -9.40
N TYR A 270 19.49 12.55 -9.46
CA TYR A 270 18.31 11.83 -9.91
C TYR A 270 17.44 11.46 -8.72
N GLU A 271 16.20 11.95 -8.72
CA GLU A 271 15.17 11.61 -7.74
C GLU A 271 14.18 10.67 -8.39
N TRP A 272 14.23 9.41 -7.99
CA TRP A 272 13.42 8.33 -8.55
C TRP A 272 12.04 8.30 -7.91
N MET A 273 11.02 7.93 -8.69
CA MET A 273 9.62 7.89 -8.27
C MET A 273 9.09 6.44 -8.26
N PRO A 274 9.45 5.62 -7.26
CA PRO A 274 9.14 4.18 -7.26
C PRO A 274 7.64 3.91 -7.27
N LYS A 275 6.83 4.71 -6.61
CA LYS A 275 5.35 4.58 -6.62
C LYS A 275 4.74 4.66 -8.02
N SER A 276 5.42 5.36 -8.92
CA SER A 276 4.97 5.56 -10.31
C SER A 276 5.55 4.53 -11.28
N LEU A 277 6.26 3.51 -10.78
CA LEU A 277 6.76 2.41 -11.58
C LEU A 277 5.61 1.72 -12.31
N LYS A 278 5.79 1.45 -13.60
CA LYS A 278 4.83 0.74 -14.45
C LYS A 278 5.49 -0.45 -15.10
N GLN A 279 4.97 -1.62 -14.81
CA GLN A 279 5.36 -2.84 -15.51
C GLN A 279 4.88 -2.78 -16.97
N VAL A 280 5.78 -3.05 -17.92
CA VAL A 280 5.53 -3.04 -19.37
C VAL A 280 5.83 -4.38 -20.02
N GLY A 281 6.45 -5.30 -19.30
CA GLY A 281 6.75 -6.67 -19.69
C GLY A 281 6.95 -7.55 -18.46
N GLU A 282 7.18 -8.85 -18.64
CA GLU A 282 7.35 -9.79 -17.53
C GLU A 282 8.50 -9.42 -16.59
N GLN A 283 9.59 -8.91 -17.14
CA GLN A 283 10.79 -8.52 -16.38
C GLN A 283 11.14 -7.06 -16.58
N GLU A 284 10.25 -6.27 -17.21
CA GLU A 284 10.54 -4.91 -17.63
C GLU A 284 9.55 -3.92 -17.03
N ALA A 285 10.07 -2.80 -16.56
CA ALA A 285 9.25 -1.69 -16.09
C ALA A 285 9.82 -0.34 -16.52
N ILE A 286 8.97 0.64 -16.57
CA ILE A 286 9.32 2.04 -16.73
C ILE A 286 9.27 2.70 -15.35
N LEU A 287 10.37 3.31 -14.96
CA LEU A 287 10.55 4.03 -13.71
C LEU A 287 10.77 5.52 -14.01
N PRO A 288 9.85 6.40 -13.63
CA PRO A 288 10.04 7.84 -13.75
C PRO A 288 11.10 8.35 -12.78
N TYR A 289 11.78 9.42 -13.19
CA TYR A 289 12.70 10.15 -12.33
C TYR A 289 12.63 11.65 -12.61
N GLN A 290 13.00 12.45 -11.64
CA GLN A 290 13.23 13.87 -11.78
C GLN A 290 14.74 14.14 -11.77
N TYR A 291 15.19 14.95 -12.73
CA TYR A 291 16.54 15.47 -12.79
C TYR A 291 16.47 16.99 -12.96
N LYS A 292 16.88 17.73 -11.94
CA LYS A 292 16.68 19.18 -11.87
C LYS A 292 15.18 19.52 -12.06
N ASN A 293 14.84 20.26 -13.11
CA ASN A 293 13.46 20.64 -13.44
C ASN A 293 12.85 19.80 -14.58
N LYS A 294 13.46 18.67 -14.92
CA LYS A 294 13.00 17.79 -16.01
C LYS A 294 12.56 16.44 -15.44
N ILE A 295 11.51 15.88 -16.03
CA ILE A 295 11.08 14.52 -15.78
C ILE A 295 11.57 13.63 -16.91
N GLY A 296 12.18 12.52 -16.56
CA GLY A 296 12.61 11.49 -17.48
C GLY A 296 12.05 10.12 -17.09
N PHE A 297 12.26 9.15 -17.96
CA PHE A 297 11.80 7.77 -17.79
C PHE A 297 12.97 6.84 -18.06
N ALA A 298 13.20 5.91 -17.15
CA ALA A 298 14.18 4.85 -17.32
C ALA A 298 13.47 3.52 -17.49
N LYS A 299 13.93 2.70 -18.43
CA LYS A 299 13.54 1.31 -18.53
C LYS A 299 14.44 0.51 -17.58
N ILE A 300 13.83 -0.23 -16.68
CA ILE A 300 14.52 -1.16 -15.79
C ILE A 300 14.17 -2.58 -16.18
N GLN A 301 15.17 -3.48 -16.08
CA GLN A 301 14.99 -4.90 -16.31
C GLN A 301 15.45 -5.66 -15.07
N ILE A 302 14.58 -6.50 -14.54
CA ILE A 302 14.85 -7.36 -13.37
C ILE A 302 15.01 -8.78 -13.89
N LYS A 303 16.22 -9.33 -13.75
CA LYS A 303 16.57 -10.68 -14.21
C LYS A 303 16.28 -11.75 -13.17
#